data_0438abc1aac1388a549c11f4883abf4a
#
_entry.id   0438abc1aac1388a549c11f4883abf4a
#
_cell.length_a   1.000
_cell.length_b   1.000
_cell.length_c   1.000
_cell.angle_alpha   90.00
_cell.angle_beta   90.00
_cell.angle_gamma   90.00
#
_symmetry.space_group_name_H-M   'P 1'
#
loop_
_entity.id
_entity.type
_entity.pdbx_description
1 polymer ?
#
loop_
_entity_poly.entity_id
_entity_poly.type
_entity_poly.pdbx_seq_one_letter_code
_entity_poly.pdbx_strand_id
1 'polypeptide(L)'
;MQVFKSFFKVLRKYVGQMIMYVGILCGVMIVFINVGNTDPQNYYKDKTVKYAVSDEDGSEMSRKLMAYLSDTQQLVDGVDMDERGIQDALYNRAVECVIRIPDGFGDAWANDTADGLLEITTIPGSQASMLFETRLDSYMNMVSLYKRAGDDVNDADKRARMALEQKAEVDMAEGKTSGHSMLYNFYNYLGWVMICVMIIGVAPVLQVYNRKKLRARIECSSYKFFRLNRELVLGMMFTGCVLSVVFIVLSRILIKYDIVSARGGMFILNMLVYACVALSLAFLVSKLTQSEQILSMCANVISLGMAFLCGIFVPREFLSDTVMAIAHFLPAYWYANATDAIDNFASGSSVSGIFVSMGVQVLFAVLFILVGVIVDRYKTAGRAMA
;
A
#
# COMPACT_ATOMS: atom_id res chain seq x y z
N MET A 1 18.90 -4.38 -40.16
CA MET A 1 17.93 -3.94 -39.12
C MET A 1 18.05 -2.42 -38.87
N GLN A 2 17.58 -1.61 -39.84
CA GLN A 2 17.67 -0.14 -39.69
C GLN A 2 16.61 0.45 -38.76
N VAL A 3 15.40 -0.10 -38.82
CA VAL A 3 14.28 0.34 -37.95
C VAL A 3 14.56 0.00 -36.51
N PHE A 4 15.09 -1.18 -36.22
CA PHE A 4 15.49 -1.57 -34.87
C PHE A 4 16.53 -0.61 -34.25
N LYS A 5 17.58 -0.23 -35.02
CA LYS A 5 18.56 0.77 -34.54
C LYS A 5 17.92 2.14 -34.33
N SER A 6 17.04 2.55 -35.23
CA SER A 6 16.32 3.81 -35.15
C SER A 6 15.35 3.84 -33.96
N PHE A 7 14.74 2.70 -33.62
CA PHE A 7 13.89 2.54 -32.43
C PHE A 7 14.64 2.97 -31.16
N PHE A 8 15.83 2.46 -30.90
CA PHE A 8 16.63 2.81 -29.74
C PHE A 8 17.14 4.24 -29.76
N LYS A 9 17.40 4.81 -30.94
CA LYS A 9 17.78 6.22 -31.06
C LYS A 9 16.66 7.14 -30.60
N VAL A 10 15.40 6.81 -30.92
CA VAL A 10 14.22 7.54 -30.44
C VAL A 10 13.97 7.27 -28.96
N LEU A 11 14.06 6.01 -28.51
CA LEU A 11 13.87 5.60 -27.12
C LEU A 11 14.80 6.37 -26.17
N ARG A 12 16.05 6.60 -26.58
CA ARG A 12 17.06 7.32 -25.78
C ARG A 12 16.56 8.70 -25.31
N LYS A 13 15.67 9.36 -26.07
CA LYS A 13 15.07 10.65 -25.69
C LYS A 13 14.21 10.53 -24.41
N TYR A 14 13.61 9.37 -24.18
CA TYR A 14 12.66 9.14 -23.09
C TYR A 14 13.29 8.40 -21.89
N VAL A 15 14.54 7.96 -22.00
CA VAL A 15 15.25 7.23 -20.94
C VAL A 15 15.31 8.03 -19.62
N GLY A 16 15.47 9.35 -19.70
CA GLY A 16 15.47 10.21 -18.49
C GLY A 16 14.16 10.12 -17.71
N GLN A 17 13.01 10.14 -18.40
CA GLN A 17 11.71 9.96 -17.75
C GLN A 17 11.52 8.55 -17.18
N MET A 18 11.98 7.52 -17.91
CA MET A 18 11.94 6.14 -17.41
C MET A 18 12.77 5.98 -16.13
N ILE A 19 13.98 6.54 -16.09
CA ILE A 19 14.86 6.52 -14.90
C ILE A 19 14.20 7.24 -13.73
N MET A 20 13.49 8.34 -13.95
CA MET A 20 12.77 9.07 -12.91
C MET A 20 11.75 8.14 -12.21
N TYR A 21 10.92 7.41 -12.95
CA TYR A 21 9.93 6.50 -12.34
C TYR A 21 10.58 5.31 -11.63
N VAL A 22 11.68 4.77 -12.19
CA VAL A 22 12.48 3.75 -11.50
C VAL A 22 13.07 4.32 -10.21
N GLY A 23 13.54 5.56 -10.21
CA GLY A 23 14.04 6.27 -9.04
C GLY A 23 12.96 6.45 -7.95
N ILE A 24 11.72 6.77 -8.36
CA ILE A 24 10.58 6.86 -7.42
C ILE A 24 10.33 5.49 -6.76
N LEU A 25 10.32 4.39 -7.52
CA LEU A 25 10.20 3.04 -6.97
C LEU A 25 11.30 2.76 -5.94
N CYS A 26 12.55 3.05 -6.28
CA CYS A 26 13.67 2.85 -5.37
C CYS A 26 13.51 3.69 -4.09
N GLY A 27 13.08 4.96 -4.21
CA GLY A 27 12.82 5.84 -3.08
C GLY A 27 11.74 5.29 -2.15
N VAL A 28 10.61 4.85 -2.71
CA VAL A 28 9.53 4.21 -1.95
C VAL A 28 10.04 2.95 -1.24
N MET A 29 10.81 2.11 -1.92
CA MET A 29 11.35 0.89 -1.31
C MET A 29 12.37 1.19 -0.20
N ILE A 30 13.19 2.22 -0.33
CA ILE A 30 14.11 2.65 0.73
C ILE A 30 13.31 3.10 1.97
N VAL A 31 12.21 3.82 1.79
CA VAL A 31 11.32 4.20 2.91
C VAL A 31 10.75 2.94 3.58
N PHE A 32 10.24 1.98 2.82
CA PHE A 32 9.73 0.72 3.38
C PHE A 32 10.80 -0.09 4.13
N ILE A 33 12.02 -0.15 3.61
CA ILE A 33 13.13 -0.84 4.29
C ILE A 33 13.46 -0.15 5.62
N ASN A 34 13.50 1.18 5.66
CA ASN A 34 13.80 1.92 6.88
C ASN A 34 12.66 1.84 7.92
N VAL A 35 11.41 1.88 7.47
CA VAL A 35 10.24 1.74 8.36
C VAL A 35 10.07 0.27 8.80
N GLY A 36 10.31 -0.70 7.93
CA GLY A 36 10.14 -2.13 8.20
C GLY A 36 11.28 -2.75 9.02
N ASN A 37 12.45 -2.10 9.11
CA ASN A 37 13.56 -2.51 9.97
C ASN A 37 13.39 -2.08 11.44
N THR A 38 12.29 -1.47 11.81
CA THR A 38 11.90 -1.42 13.21
C THR A 38 11.57 -2.86 13.64
N ASP A 39 12.44 -3.43 14.49
CA ASP A 39 12.33 -4.79 15.04
C ASP A 39 10.87 -5.14 15.34
N PRO A 40 10.40 -6.34 14.94
CA PRO A 40 9.06 -6.82 15.33
C PRO A 40 8.86 -6.83 16.85
N GLN A 41 9.93 -6.94 17.63
CA GLN A 41 9.93 -6.78 19.10
C GLN A 41 9.66 -5.34 19.52
N ASN A 42 9.78 -4.34 18.63
CA ASN A 42 9.51 -2.93 18.91
C ASN A 42 8.09 -2.48 18.51
N TYR A 43 7.23 -3.37 17.98
CA TYR A 43 5.83 -3.00 17.69
C TYR A 43 5.00 -2.75 18.96
N TYR A 44 5.45 -3.26 20.09
CA TYR A 44 4.89 -2.91 21.40
C TYR A 44 5.89 -2.06 22.19
N LYS A 45 6.27 -0.90 21.67
CA LYS A 45 6.71 0.17 22.55
C LYS A 45 5.50 0.60 23.34
N ASP A 46 5.59 0.42 24.64
CA ASP A 46 4.65 0.97 25.60
C ASP A 46 4.54 2.48 25.36
N LYS A 47 3.58 2.84 24.51
CA LYS A 47 3.42 4.22 24.08
C LYS A 47 2.69 4.94 25.18
N THR A 48 3.40 5.79 25.92
CA THR A 48 2.77 6.69 26.89
C THR A 48 1.88 7.68 26.15
N VAL A 49 0.63 7.80 26.60
CA VAL A 49 -0.35 8.72 26.05
C VAL A 49 -0.36 9.97 26.92
N LYS A 50 -0.36 11.14 26.30
CA LYS A 50 -0.50 12.41 27.02
C LYS A 50 -1.94 12.61 27.44
N TYR A 51 -2.18 12.80 28.72
CA TYR A 51 -3.52 13.01 29.26
C TYR A 51 -3.55 14.17 30.26
N ALA A 52 -4.72 14.75 30.43
CA ALA A 52 -5.02 15.67 31.52
C ALA A 52 -6.13 15.09 32.41
N VAL A 53 -6.16 15.41 33.70
CA VAL A 53 -7.14 14.89 34.63
C VAL A 53 -7.65 15.99 35.55
N SER A 54 -8.97 15.96 35.83
CA SER A 54 -9.61 16.71 36.88
C SER A 54 -10.21 15.72 37.86
N ASP A 55 -9.71 15.70 39.09
CA ASP A 55 -10.24 14.88 40.18
C ASP A 55 -11.07 15.76 41.12
N GLU A 56 -12.40 15.60 41.06
CA GLU A 56 -13.35 16.32 41.89
C GLU A 56 -13.78 15.47 43.10
N ASP A 57 -13.45 14.17 43.12
CA ASP A 57 -13.87 13.21 44.15
C ASP A 57 -12.87 13.12 45.33
N GLY A 58 -11.57 13.07 45.02
CA GLY A 58 -10.53 13.01 46.06
C GLY A 58 -10.57 11.76 46.94
N SER A 59 -11.31 10.72 46.58
CA SER A 59 -11.42 9.46 47.31
C SER A 59 -10.14 8.63 47.31
N GLU A 60 -10.09 7.55 48.07
CA GLU A 60 -8.96 6.63 48.03
C GLU A 60 -8.83 5.97 46.65
N MET A 61 -9.97 5.62 46.04
CA MET A 61 -9.97 5.00 44.71
C MET A 61 -9.56 5.97 43.61
N SER A 62 -10.01 7.24 43.63
CA SER A 62 -9.58 8.25 42.67
C SER A 62 -8.08 8.48 42.74
N ARG A 63 -7.51 8.56 43.95
CA ARG A 63 -6.06 8.69 44.15
C ARG A 63 -5.28 7.48 43.62
N LYS A 64 -5.78 6.24 43.78
CA LYS A 64 -5.15 5.04 43.21
C LYS A 64 -5.19 5.05 41.69
N LEU A 65 -6.31 5.45 41.12
CA LEU A 65 -6.46 5.60 39.67
C LEU A 65 -5.47 6.63 39.13
N MET A 66 -5.38 7.80 39.75
CA MET A 66 -4.41 8.84 39.35
C MET A 66 -2.95 8.34 39.44
N ALA A 67 -2.61 7.63 40.54
CA ALA A 67 -1.28 7.05 40.71
C ALA A 67 -0.97 6.02 39.59
N TYR A 68 -1.92 5.15 39.24
CA TYR A 68 -1.76 4.20 38.14
C TYR A 68 -1.55 4.91 36.79
N LEU A 69 -2.34 5.95 36.51
CA LEU A 69 -2.24 6.71 35.29
C LEU A 69 -0.92 7.49 35.20
N SER A 70 -0.45 8.08 36.30
CA SER A 70 0.84 8.80 36.35
C SER A 70 2.04 7.86 36.13
N ASP A 71 1.95 6.60 36.61
CA ASP A 71 3.00 5.60 36.43
C ASP A 71 3.06 5.04 34.99
N THR A 72 1.91 4.98 34.33
CA THR A 72 1.79 4.31 33.01
C THR A 72 1.65 5.27 31.84
N GLN A 73 1.21 6.51 32.08
CA GLN A 73 0.90 7.52 31.06
C GLN A 73 1.63 8.84 31.38
N GLN A 74 1.59 9.79 30.45
CA GLN A 74 2.21 11.10 30.63
C GLN A 74 1.17 12.15 31.03
N LEU A 75 1.15 12.55 32.30
CA LEU A 75 0.32 13.64 32.76
C LEU A 75 0.82 14.97 32.19
N VAL A 76 -0.10 15.80 31.72
CA VAL A 76 0.15 17.18 31.26
C VAL A 76 -0.59 18.11 32.17
N ASP A 77 0.16 18.91 32.93
CA ASP A 77 -0.38 19.91 33.85
C ASP A 77 -0.70 21.23 33.12
N GLY A 78 -1.60 22.02 33.69
CA GLY A 78 -1.90 23.38 33.22
C GLY A 78 -2.89 23.44 32.07
N VAL A 79 -3.66 22.38 31.83
CA VAL A 79 -4.80 22.40 30.91
C VAL A 79 -6.01 22.99 31.63
N ASP A 80 -6.62 24.04 31.05
CA ASP A 80 -7.87 24.59 31.55
C ASP A 80 -8.99 23.54 31.38
N MET A 81 -9.66 23.21 32.48
CA MET A 81 -10.69 22.15 32.50
C MET A 81 -12.09 22.68 32.15
N ASP A 82 -12.18 23.88 31.60
CA ASP A 82 -13.41 24.37 30.97
C ASP A 82 -13.60 23.73 29.57
N GLU A 83 -14.80 23.79 29.05
CA GLU A 83 -15.14 23.15 27.79
C GLU A 83 -14.26 23.63 26.60
N ARG A 84 -13.89 24.92 26.62
CA ARG A 84 -13.04 25.51 25.57
C ARG A 84 -11.57 25.10 25.72
N GLY A 85 -11.06 25.11 26.96
CA GLY A 85 -9.69 24.68 27.25
C GLY A 85 -9.45 23.21 26.88
N ILE A 86 -10.43 22.35 27.19
CA ILE A 86 -10.39 20.93 26.78
C ILE A 86 -10.38 20.80 25.26
N GLN A 87 -11.26 21.52 24.55
CA GLN A 87 -11.32 21.51 23.08
C GLN A 87 -10.02 22.02 22.47
N ASP A 88 -9.46 23.10 22.98
CA ASP A 88 -8.20 23.68 22.50
C ASP A 88 -7.01 22.75 22.75
N ALA A 89 -6.95 22.10 23.91
CA ALA A 89 -5.88 21.16 24.24
C ALA A 89 -5.91 19.90 23.36
N LEU A 90 -7.09 19.36 23.08
CA LEU A 90 -7.27 18.22 22.17
C LEU A 90 -7.01 18.62 20.71
N TYR A 91 -7.50 19.78 20.28
CA TYR A 91 -7.30 20.27 18.92
C TYR A 91 -5.82 20.50 18.59
N ASN A 92 -5.09 21.13 19.52
CA ASN A 92 -3.65 21.40 19.37
C ASN A 92 -2.79 20.15 19.69
N ARG A 93 -3.39 19.00 20.01
CA ARG A 93 -2.70 17.78 20.42
C ARG A 93 -1.70 17.98 21.57
N ALA A 94 -2.01 18.92 22.46
CA ALA A 94 -1.30 19.08 23.71
C ALA A 94 -1.53 17.84 24.60
N VAL A 95 -2.77 17.34 24.61
CA VAL A 95 -3.19 16.07 25.20
C VAL A 95 -3.98 15.24 24.19
N GLU A 96 -3.98 13.92 24.34
CA GLU A 96 -4.76 12.99 23.53
C GLU A 96 -6.09 12.62 24.21
N CYS A 97 -6.14 12.72 25.53
CA CYS A 97 -7.29 12.38 26.36
C CYS A 97 -7.41 13.35 27.53
N VAL A 98 -8.65 13.63 27.94
CA VAL A 98 -8.97 14.35 29.19
C VAL A 98 -9.92 13.49 29.99
N ILE A 99 -9.63 13.32 31.28
CA ILE A 99 -10.47 12.57 32.22
C ILE A 99 -10.99 13.53 33.25
N ARG A 100 -12.30 13.43 33.55
CA ARG A 100 -12.91 14.05 34.72
C ARG A 100 -13.45 12.96 35.64
N ILE A 101 -13.02 12.97 36.88
CA ILE A 101 -13.48 12.08 37.95
C ILE A 101 -14.51 12.88 38.76
N PRO A 102 -15.79 12.62 38.62
CA PRO A 102 -16.83 13.40 39.33
C PRO A 102 -16.88 13.08 40.83
N ASP A 103 -17.43 14.01 41.59
CA ASP A 103 -17.72 13.81 43.02
C ASP A 103 -18.62 12.59 43.22
N GLY A 104 -18.36 11.80 44.26
CA GLY A 104 -19.07 10.55 44.56
C GLY A 104 -18.60 9.33 43.79
N PHE A 105 -17.53 9.43 42.96
CA PHE A 105 -16.97 8.30 42.23
C PHE A 105 -16.54 7.15 43.18
N GLY A 106 -15.86 7.46 44.28
CA GLY A 106 -15.40 6.45 45.24
C GLY A 106 -16.55 5.69 45.90
N ASP A 107 -17.64 6.38 46.27
CA ASP A 107 -18.83 5.76 46.85
C ASP A 107 -19.56 4.89 45.83
N ALA A 108 -19.68 5.37 44.59
CA ALA A 108 -20.27 4.60 43.51
C ALA A 108 -19.44 3.35 43.16
N TRP A 109 -18.12 3.47 43.17
CA TRP A 109 -17.23 2.33 42.99
C TRP A 109 -17.36 1.33 44.14
N ALA A 110 -17.48 1.81 45.38
CA ALA A 110 -17.71 0.97 46.56
C ALA A 110 -19.02 0.16 46.45
N ASN A 111 -20.04 0.71 45.82
CA ASN A 111 -21.36 0.08 45.63
C ASN A 111 -21.52 -0.67 44.27
N ASP A 112 -20.46 -0.89 43.50
CA ASP A 112 -20.47 -1.49 42.17
C ASP A 112 -21.37 -0.75 41.14
N THR A 113 -21.54 0.56 41.27
CA THR A 113 -22.36 1.44 40.43
C THR A 113 -21.52 2.49 39.66
N ALA A 114 -20.20 2.33 39.65
CA ALA A 114 -19.28 3.29 39.05
C ALA A 114 -19.16 3.20 37.52
N ASP A 115 -19.80 2.20 36.89
CA ASP A 115 -19.76 2.03 35.44
C ASP A 115 -20.32 3.26 34.72
N GLY A 116 -19.50 3.89 33.85
CA GLY A 116 -19.88 5.05 33.05
C GLY A 116 -19.83 6.40 33.79
N LEU A 117 -19.35 6.45 35.05
CA LEU A 117 -19.22 7.72 35.79
C LEU A 117 -17.97 8.51 35.41
N LEU A 118 -16.92 7.87 34.92
CA LEU A 118 -15.73 8.57 34.41
C LEU A 118 -16.07 9.26 33.10
N GLU A 119 -15.94 10.58 33.08
CA GLU A 119 -16.10 11.35 31.85
C GLU A 119 -14.77 11.38 31.08
N ILE A 120 -14.72 10.72 29.94
CA ILE A 120 -13.52 10.66 29.12
C ILE A 120 -13.79 11.41 27.81
N THR A 121 -13.01 12.46 27.57
CA THR A 121 -13.06 13.21 26.31
C THR A 121 -11.81 12.89 25.49
N THR A 122 -12.01 12.37 24.30
CA THR A 122 -10.93 11.88 23.43
C THR A 122 -11.03 12.43 22.01
N ILE A 123 -9.93 12.32 21.26
CA ILE A 123 -9.94 12.66 19.82
C ILE A 123 -10.55 11.50 19.04
N PRO A 124 -11.67 11.69 18.31
CA PRO A 124 -12.31 10.62 17.55
C PRO A 124 -11.36 9.99 16.53
N GLY A 125 -11.26 8.65 16.53
CA GLY A 125 -10.42 7.91 15.59
C GLY A 125 -8.91 7.92 15.91
N SER A 126 -8.50 8.47 17.07
CA SER A 126 -7.11 8.41 17.53
C SER A 126 -6.78 7.03 18.10
N GLN A 127 -5.74 6.38 17.59
CA GLN A 127 -5.21 5.13 18.12
C GLN A 127 -4.69 5.29 19.56
N ALA A 128 -4.14 6.47 19.91
CA ALA A 128 -3.66 6.77 21.23
C ALA A 128 -4.81 6.84 22.23
N SER A 129 -5.92 7.47 21.87
CA SER A 129 -7.13 7.54 22.68
C SER A 129 -7.72 6.15 22.94
N MET A 130 -7.83 5.32 21.91
CA MET A 130 -8.33 3.95 22.02
C MET A 130 -7.44 3.09 22.93
N LEU A 131 -6.11 3.24 22.82
CA LEU A 131 -5.18 2.55 23.70
C LEU A 131 -5.34 2.98 25.15
N PHE A 132 -5.53 4.28 25.39
CA PHE A 132 -5.73 4.84 26.71
C PHE A 132 -7.02 4.31 27.36
N GLU A 133 -8.14 4.37 26.65
CA GLU A 133 -9.43 3.82 27.10
C GLU A 133 -9.33 2.33 27.44
N THR A 134 -8.70 1.53 26.55
CA THR A 134 -8.52 0.09 26.77
C THR A 134 -7.71 -0.20 28.04
N ARG A 135 -6.67 0.59 28.31
CA ARG A 135 -5.85 0.43 29.53
C ARG A 135 -6.60 0.83 30.80
N LEU A 136 -7.32 1.93 30.71
CA LEU A 136 -8.14 2.41 31.79
C LEU A 136 -9.23 1.38 32.15
N ASP A 137 -9.96 0.89 31.18
CA ASP A 137 -10.97 -0.14 31.33
C ASP A 137 -10.39 -1.44 31.91
N SER A 138 -9.21 -1.85 31.42
CA SER A 138 -8.54 -3.04 31.95
C SER A 138 -8.17 -2.89 33.41
N TYR A 139 -7.64 -1.72 33.79
CA TYR A 139 -7.31 -1.44 35.20
C TYR A 139 -8.58 -1.43 36.07
N MET A 140 -9.61 -0.67 35.66
CA MET A 140 -10.86 -0.57 36.44
C MET A 140 -11.55 -1.93 36.59
N ASN A 141 -11.61 -2.71 35.54
CA ASN A 141 -12.17 -4.06 35.53
C ASN A 141 -11.38 -4.99 36.48
N MET A 142 -10.04 -4.92 36.47
CA MET A 142 -9.20 -5.77 37.28
C MET A 142 -9.31 -5.41 38.77
N VAL A 143 -9.31 -4.11 39.12
CA VAL A 143 -9.49 -3.66 40.48
C VAL A 143 -10.89 -4.04 41.02
N SER A 144 -11.93 -3.87 40.21
CA SER A 144 -13.29 -4.27 40.52
C SER A 144 -13.42 -5.78 40.76
N LEU A 145 -12.69 -6.59 39.97
CA LEU A 145 -12.66 -8.05 40.12
C LEU A 145 -12.07 -8.46 41.46
N TYR A 146 -10.91 -7.90 41.84
CA TYR A 146 -10.27 -8.21 43.12
C TYR A 146 -11.08 -7.70 44.33
N LYS A 147 -11.73 -6.54 44.21
CA LYS A 147 -12.68 -6.06 45.21
C LYS A 147 -13.83 -7.05 45.42
N ARG A 148 -14.45 -7.55 44.35
CA ARG A 148 -15.51 -8.58 44.42
C ARG A 148 -15.01 -9.90 45.01
N ALA A 149 -13.72 -10.17 44.93
CA ALA A 149 -13.08 -11.32 45.57
C ALA A 149 -12.86 -11.10 47.11
N GLY A 150 -13.14 -9.91 47.62
CA GLY A 150 -13.08 -9.58 49.08
C GLY A 150 -11.82 -8.81 49.46
N ASP A 151 -11.04 -8.30 48.50
CA ASP A 151 -9.84 -7.52 48.80
C ASP A 151 -10.23 -6.06 49.13
N ASP A 152 -9.45 -5.45 50.03
CA ASP A 152 -9.51 -4.00 50.30
C ASP A 152 -8.96 -3.21 49.07
N VAL A 153 -9.30 -1.91 48.99
CA VAL A 153 -8.90 -1.01 47.90
C VAL A 153 -7.39 -1.08 47.62
N ASN A 154 -6.57 -1.08 48.64
CA ASN A 154 -5.11 -1.14 48.55
C ASN A 154 -4.61 -2.47 48.00
N ASP A 155 -5.16 -3.58 48.49
CA ASP A 155 -4.77 -4.91 48.03
C ASP A 155 -5.30 -5.18 46.60
N ALA A 156 -6.51 -4.72 46.28
CA ALA A 156 -7.09 -4.81 44.95
C ALA A 156 -6.25 -4.01 43.90
N ASP A 157 -5.85 -2.77 44.20
CA ASP A 157 -4.95 -1.96 43.36
C ASP A 157 -3.62 -2.69 43.13
N LYS A 158 -2.98 -3.17 44.20
CA LYS A 158 -1.68 -3.84 44.11
C LYS A 158 -1.73 -5.11 43.25
N ARG A 159 -2.76 -5.95 43.44
CA ARG A 159 -2.96 -7.17 42.66
C ARG A 159 -3.31 -6.88 41.21
N ALA A 160 -4.14 -5.88 40.96
CA ALA A 160 -4.49 -5.44 39.62
C ALA A 160 -3.25 -4.96 38.85
N ARG A 161 -2.40 -4.13 39.48
CA ARG A 161 -1.13 -3.69 38.87
C ARG A 161 -0.20 -4.86 38.58
N MET A 162 -0.01 -5.79 39.52
CA MET A 162 0.82 -6.99 39.29
C MET A 162 0.28 -7.86 38.15
N ALA A 163 -1.05 -8.01 38.05
CA ALA A 163 -1.67 -8.78 36.99
C ALA A 163 -1.49 -8.11 35.60
N LEU A 164 -1.59 -6.77 35.55
CA LEU A 164 -1.42 -6.00 34.31
C LEU A 164 0.06 -5.86 33.90
N GLU A 165 1.00 -5.96 34.84
CA GLU A 165 2.44 -6.02 34.56
C GLU A 165 2.90 -7.37 33.99
N GLN A 166 2.12 -8.43 34.17
CA GLN A 166 2.44 -9.72 33.57
C GLN A 166 2.37 -9.63 32.06
N LYS A 167 3.54 -9.43 31.43
CA LYS A 167 3.69 -9.52 29.97
C LYS A 167 3.56 -10.98 29.58
N ALA A 168 2.48 -11.32 28.91
CA ALA A 168 2.42 -12.58 28.19
C ALA A 168 3.56 -12.56 27.15
N GLU A 169 4.48 -13.51 27.23
CA GLU A 169 5.44 -13.76 26.17
C GLU A 169 4.66 -14.37 25.01
N VAL A 170 4.23 -13.48 24.09
CA VAL A 170 3.55 -13.91 22.87
C VAL A 170 4.62 -14.35 21.92
N ASP A 171 4.95 -15.64 21.94
CA ASP A 171 5.65 -16.29 20.84
C ASP A 171 4.73 -16.18 19.61
N MET A 172 5.07 -15.28 18.72
CA MET A 172 4.44 -15.25 17.41
C MET A 172 4.84 -16.53 16.70
N ALA A 173 3.89 -17.46 16.58
CA ALA A 173 4.11 -18.67 15.80
C ALA A 173 4.72 -18.27 14.44
N GLU A 174 5.90 -18.80 14.15
CA GLU A 174 6.57 -18.59 12.88
C GLU A 174 5.56 -18.83 11.75
N GLY A 175 5.08 -17.78 11.10
CA GLY A 175 4.21 -17.91 9.94
C GLY A 175 3.18 -16.83 9.69
N LYS A 176 2.88 -15.94 10.63
CA LYS A 176 2.00 -14.80 10.35
C LYS A 176 2.54 -13.52 10.98
N THR A 177 3.63 -13.00 10.43
CA THR A 177 3.83 -11.56 10.49
C THR A 177 2.60 -10.92 9.83
N SER A 178 1.86 -10.09 10.55
CA SER A 178 0.69 -9.35 10.07
C SER A 178 1.07 -8.27 9.04
N GLY A 179 1.97 -8.59 8.13
CA GLY A 179 2.46 -7.71 7.07
C GLY A 179 3.01 -8.51 5.90
N HIS A 180 2.82 -7.98 4.72
CA HIS A 180 3.40 -8.54 3.50
C HIS A 180 4.92 -8.49 3.51
N SER A 181 5.57 -9.49 2.88
CA SER A 181 7.03 -9.51 2.76
C SER A 181 7.56 -8.30 1.99
N MET A 182 8.81 -7.89 2.27
CA MET A 182 9.47 -6.83 1.50
C MET A 182 9.50 -7.15 0.01
N LEU A 183 9.60 -8.42 -0.34
CA LEU A 183 9.58 -8.90 -1.71
C LEU A 183 8.21 -8.65 -2.36
N TYR A 184 7.12 -8.92 -1.64
CA TYR A 184 5.76 -8.59 -2.06
C TYR A 184 5.64 -7.08 -2.31
N ASN A 185 6.03 -6.25 -1.35
CA ASN A 185 5.93 -4.80 -1.49
C ASN A 185 6.64 -4.30 -2.76
N PHE A 186 7.86 -4.79 -3.02
CA PHE A 186 8.59 -4.43 -4.24
C PHE A 186 7.82 -4.79 -5.50
N TYR A 187 7.40 -6.06 -5.64
CA TYR A 187 6.72 -6.52 -6.84
C TYR A 187 5.32 -5.93 -6.97
N ASN A 188 4.62 -5.66 -5.88
CA ASN A 188 3.31 -5.01 -5.90
C ASN A 188 3.42 -3.58 -6.46
N TYR A 189 4.30 -2.73 -5.90
CA TYR A 189 4.52 -1.38 -6.41
C TYR A 189 5.11 -1.34 -7.82
N LEU A 190 5.89 -2.36 -8.18
CA LEU A 190 6.40 -2.51 -9.54
C LEU A 190 5.27 -2.58 -10.58
N GLY A 191 4.11 -3.11 -10.24
CA GLY A 191 2.95 -3.14 -11.13
C GLY A 191 2.56 -1.76 -11.66
N TRP A 192 2.54 -0.75 -10.81
CA TRP A 192 2.32 0.64 -11.22
C TRP A 192 3.43 1.16 -12.13
N VAL A 193 4.69 1.04 -11.68
CA VAL A 193 5.85 1.58 -12.40
C VAL A 193 6.01 0.92 -13.76
N MET A 194 5.77 -0.39 -13.87
CA MET A 194 5.88 -1.14 -15.12
C MET A 194 4.98 -0.57 -16.22
N ILE A 195 3.69 -0.33 -15.93
CA ILE A 195 2.76 0.29 -16.89
C ILE A 195 3.26 1.68 -17.28
N CYS A 196 3.60 2.51 -16.29
CA CYS A 196 4.01 3.89 -16.52
C CYS A 196 5.26 3.95 -17.41
N VAL A 197 6.31 3.21 -17.06
CA VAL A 197 7.58 3.19 -17.79
C VAL A 197 7.43 2.63 -19.19
N MET A 198 6.60 1.58 -19.38
CA MET A 198 6.36 1.01 -20.70
C MET A 198 5.59 1.97 -21.62
N ILE A 199 4.57 2.66 -21.10
CA ILE A 199 3.83 3.65 -21.92
C ILE A 199 4.75 4.83 -22.26
N ILE A 200 5.46 5.40 -21.28
CA ILE A 200 6.32 6.59 -21.49
C ILE A 200 7.51 6.26 -22.42
N GLY A 201 8.09 5.07 -22.29
CA GLY A 201 9.24 4.68 -23.10
C GLY A 201 8.84 4.23 -24.52
N VAL A 202 7.88 3.32 -24.62
CA VAL A 202 7.59 2.61 -25.87
C VAL A 202 6.55 3.32 -26.72
N ALA A 203 5.47 3.87 -26.14
CA ALA A 203 4.39 4.45 -26.92
C ALA A 203 4.82 5.65 -27.78
N PRO A 204 5.66 6.59 -27.33
CA PRO A 204 6.13 7.67 -28.18
C PRO A 204 6.99 7.19 -29.36
N VAL A 205 7.80 6.13 -29.16
CA VAL A 205 8.59 5.56 -30.24
C VAL A 205 7.68 5.02 -31.33
N LEU A 206 6.66 4.24 -30.96
CA LEU A 206 5.67 3.73 -31.91
C LEU A 206 4.89 4.84 -32.61
N GLN A 207 4.56 5.92 -31.86
CA GLN A 207 3.89 7.09 -32.41
C GLN A 207 4.67 7.77 -33.52
N VAL A 208 6.01 7.87 -33.41
CA VAL A 208 6.86 8.41 -34.49
C VAL A 208 6.65 7.65 -35.79
N TYR A 209 6.60 6.31 -35.72
CA TYR A 209 6.38 5.48 -36.91
C TYR A 209 4.93 5.49 -37.43
N ASN A 210 3.97 5.96 -36.62
CA ASN A 210 2.58 6.15 -37.02
C ASN A 210 2.31 7.54 -37.65
N ARG A 211 3.31 8.47 -37.65
CA ARG A 211 3.16 9.80 -38.28
C ARG A 211 2.97 9.66 -39.79
N LYS A 212 1.94 10.35 -40.32
CA LYS A 212 1.56 10.28 -41.76
C LYS A 212 2.75 10.45 -42.72
N LYS A 213 3.58 11.48 -42.49
CA LYS A 213 4.73 11.80 -43.36
C LYS A 213 5.79 10.68 -43.39
N LEU A 214 6.07 10.05 -42.27
CA LEU A 214 7.06 8.98 -42.19
C LEU A 214 6.50 7.68 -42.77
N ARG A 215 5.25 7.36 -42.48
CA ARG A 215 4.56 6.17 -43.01
C ARG A 215 4.49 6.21 -44.55
N ALA A 216 4.07 7.34 -45.12
CA ALA A 216 4.03 7.51 -46.56
C ALA A 216 5.42 7.33 -47.26
N ARG A 217 6.49 7.87 -46.63
CA ARG A 217 7.86 7.65 -47.13
C ARG A 217 8.29 6.19 -47.06
N ILE A 218 7.89 5.48 -46.00
CA ILE A 218 8.20 4.05 -45.86
C ILE A 218 7.41 3.23 -46.90
N GLU A 219 6.15 3.55 -47.14
CA GLU A 219 5.28 2.89 -48.12
C GLU A 219 5.79 3.10 -49.55
N CYS A 220 6.39 4.27 -49.86
CA CYS A 220 7.03 4.53 -51.16
C CYS A 220 8.44 3.91 -51.29
N SER A 221 8.98 3.36 -50.20
CA SER A 221 10.29 2.69 -50.23
C SER A 221 10.15 1.20 -50.49
N SER A 222 11.25 0.56 -50.86
CA SER A 222 11.32 -0.90 -51.03
C SER A 222 11.22 -1.68 -49.71
N TYR A 223 10.95 -0.98 -48.57
CA TYR A 223 10.89 -1.58 -47.26
C TYR A 223 9.51 -2.22 -46.97
N LYS A 224 9.47 -3.55 -46.97
CA LYS A 224 8.21 -4.29 -46.76
C LYS A 224 7.59 -3.97 -45.41
N PHE A 225 6.29 -3.66 -45.37
CA PHE A 225 5.49 -3.35 -44.17
C PHE A 225 5.61 -4.42 -43.06
N PHE A 226 5.64 -5.69 -43.48
CA PHE A 226 5.84 -6.81 -42.54
C PHE A 226 7.21 -6.75 -41.83
N ARG A 227 8.25 -6.35 -42.53
CA ARG A 227 9.60 -6.19 -41.96
C ARG A 227 9.65 -5.02 -40.96
N LEU A 228 8.97 -3.92 -41.28
CA LEU A 228 8.85 -2.77 -40.40
C LEU A 228 8.21 -3.18 -39.04
N ASN A 229 7.03 -3.79 -39.10
CA ASN A 229 6.31 -4.21 -37.90
C ASN A 229 7.10 -5.23 -37.07
N ARG A 230 7.75 -6.21 -37.73
CA ARG A 230 8.60 -7.18 -37.03
C ARG A 230 9.76 -6.50 -36.29
N GLU A 231 10.44 -5.52 -36.90
CA GLU A 231 11.55 -4.81 -36.24
C GLU A 231 11.06 -3.91 -35.10
N LEU A 232 9.87 -3.32 -35.19
CA LEU A 232 9.24 -2.57 -34.10
C LEU A 232 8.87 -3.48 -32.94
N VAL A 233 8.21 -4.62 -33.20
CA VAL A 233 7.87 -5.60 -32.18
C VAL A 233 9.12 -6.13 -31.48
N LEU A 234 10.17 -6.45 -32.21
CA LEU A 234 11.45 -6.86 -31.62
C LEU A 234 12.07 -5.76 -30.74
N GLY A 235 11.98 -4.50 -31.18
CA GLY A 235 12.42 -3.35 -30.36
C GLY A 235 11.64 -3.22 -29.04
N MET A 236 10.31 -3.37 -29.11
CA MET A 236 9.44 -3.36 -27.92
C MET A 236 9.78 -4.51 -26.97
N MET A 237 9.85 -5.74 -27.47
CA MET A 237 10.17 -6.92 -26.65
C MET A 237 11.56 -6.81 -26.02
N PHE A 238 12.55 -6.36 -26.78
CA PHE A 238 13.90 -6.14 -26.25
C PHE A 238 13.89 -5.09 -25.12
N THR A 239 13.16 -3.98 -25.28
CA THR A 239 13.01 -2.96 -24.23
C THR A 239 12.35 -3.55 -23.00
N GLY A 240 11.29 -4.34 -23.16
CA GLY A 240 10.63 -5.04 -22.07
C GLY A 240 11.56 -5.99 -21.32
N CYS A 241 12.35 -6.80 -22.06
CA CYS A 241 13.34 -7.69 -21.47
C CYS A 241 14.43 -6.93 -20.70
N VAL A 242 14.97 -5.86 -21.26
CA VAL A 242 16.01 -5.05 -20.58
C VAL A 242 15.46 -4.45 -19.29
N LEU A 243 14.25 -3.87 -19.32
CA LEU A 243 13.63 -3.33 -18.11
C LEU A 243 13.33 -4.41 -17.08
N SER A 244 12.85 -5.57 -17.50
CA SER A 244 12.62 -6.70 -16.59
C SER A 244 13.92 -7.14 -15.90
N VAL A 245 15.03 -7.22 -16.64
CA VAL A 245 16.34 -7.53 -16.07
C VAL A 245 16.78 -6.44 -15.08
N VAL A 246 16.57 -5.16 -15.41
CA VAL A 246 16.87 -4.04 -14.51
C VAL A 246 16.08 -4.19 -13.20
N PHE A 247 14.79 -4.49 -13.25
CA PHE A 247 13.96 -4.67 -12.06
C PHE A 247 14.34 -5.91 -11.24
N ILE A 248 14.73 -7.02 -11.87
CA ILE A 248 15.26 -8.20 -11.17
C ILE A 248 16.55 -7.84 -10.42
N VAL A 249 17.46 -7.13 -11.06
CA VAL A 249 18.72 -6.70 -10.44
C VAL A 249 18.45 -5.73 -9.28
N LEU A 250 17.54 -4.76 -9.47
CA LEU A 250 17.15 -3.82 -8.42
C LEU A 250 16.53 -4.54 -7.22
N SER A 251 15.62 -5.48 -7.44
CA SER A 251 14.99 -6.25 -6.36
C SER A 251 16.04 -7.02 -5.55
N ARG A 252 17.04 -7.60 -6.23
CA ARG A 252 18.13 -8.33 -5.57
C ARG A 252 19.06 -7.42 -4.74
N ILE A 253 19.35 -6.21 -5.25
CA ILE A 253 20.20 -5.24 -4.56
C ILE A 253 19.49 -4.69 -3.31
N LEU A 254 18.21 -4.34 -3.43
CA LEU A 254 17.45 -3.67 -2.37
C LEU A 254 17.02 -4.65 -1.26
N ILE A 255 16.61 -5.87 -1.62
CA ILE A 255 15.93 -6.79 -0.69
C ILE A 255 16.83 -7.96 -0.28
N LYS A 256 17.91 -8.25 -1.02
CA LYS A 256 18.88 -9.33 -0.75
C LYS A 256 18.25 -10.72 -0.61
N TYR A 257 17.15 -11.02 -1.32
CA TYR A 257 16.51 -12.33 -1.29
C TYR A 257 17.17 -13.33 -2.24
N ASP A 258 16.86 -14.63 -2.03
CA ASP A 258 17.34 -15.68 -2.93
C ASP A 258 16.44 -15.78 -4.18
N ILE A 259 16.99 -15.41 -5.34
CA ILE A 259 16.30 -15.45 -6.64
C ILE A 259 15.94 -16.88 -7.04
N VAL A 260 16.74 -17.87 -6.63
CA VAL A 260 16.56 -19.27 -6.99
C VAL A 260 15.45 -19.95 -6.19
N SER A 261 14.94 -19.30 -5.14
CA SER A 261 13.81 -19.80 -4.40
C SER A 261 12.56 -19.92 -5.29
N ALA A 262 11.74 -20.94 -5.08
CA ALA A 262 10.49 -21.14 -5.82
C ALA A 262 9.59 -19.88 -5.77
N ARG A 263 9.54 -19.22 -4.62
CA ARG A 263 8.79 -17.98 -4.39
C ARG A 263 9.36 -16.81 -5.23
N GLY A 264 10.67 -16.60 -5.20
CA GLY A 264 11.34 -15.57 -6.02
C GLY A 264 11.12 -15.79 -7.51
N GLY A 265 11.22 -17.04 -7.98
CA GLY A 265 10.95 -17.41 -9.36
C GLY A 265 9.52 -17.12 -9.81
N MET A 266 8.51 -17.35 -8.94
CA MET A 266 7.10 -17.04 -9.23
C MET A 266 6.85 -15.53 -9.34
N PHE A 267 7.44 -14.70 -8.47
CA PHE A 267 7.36 -13.24 -8.59
C PHE A 267 7.95 -12.74 -9.91
N ILE A 268 9.11 -13.27 -10.31
CA ILE A 268 9.75 -12.92 -11.58
C ILE A 268 8.86 -13.35 -12.76
N LEU A 269 8.28 -14.54 -12.72
CA LEU A 269 7.40 -15.03 -13.78
C LEU A 269 6.15 -14.14 -13.90
N ASN A 270 5.50 -13.79 -12.79
CA ASN A 270 4.35 -12.88 -12.78
C ASN A 270 4.70 -11.52 -13.36
N MET A 271 5.86 -10.96 -12.99
CA MET A 271 6.37 -9.71 -13.53
C MET A 271 6.60 -9.79 -15.05
N LEU A 272 7.17 -10.90 -15.57
CA LEU A 272 7.42 -11.07 -17.02
C LEU A 272 6.10 -11.15 -17.82
N VAL A 273 5.10 -11.86 -17.29
CA VAL A 273 3.76 -11.92 -17.89
C VAL A 273 3.15 -10.51 -17.90
N TYR A 274 3.26 -9.79 -16.79
CA TYR A 274 2.72 -8.43 -16.71
C TYR A 274 3.47 -7.42 -17.59
N ALA A 275 4.77 -7.62 -17.83
CA ALA A 275 5.53 -6.82 -18.80
C ALA A 275 4.94 -6.94 -20.21
N CYS A 276 4.45 -8.12 -20.60
CA CYS A 276 3.74 -8.29 -21.88
C CYS A 276 2.43 -7.50 -21.91
N VAL A 277 1.68 -7.46 -20.81
CA VAL A 277 0.48 -6.63 -20.68
C VAL A 277 0.81 -5.15 -20.82
N ALA A 278 1.83 -4.67 -20.10
CA ALA A 278 2.25 -3.27 -20.16
C ALA A 278 2.73 -2.84 -21.56
N LEU A 279 3.47 -3.73 -22.25
CA LEU A 279 3.87 -3.51 -23.66
C LEU A 279 2.67 -3.45 -24.61
N SER A 280 1.72 -4.35 -24.46
CA SER A 280 0.50 -4.38 -25.30
C SER A 280 -0.38 -3.14 -25.05
N LEU A 281 -0.46 -2.69 -23.82
CA LEU A 281 -1.16 -1.45 -23.45
C LEU A 281 -0.42 -0.21 -24.03
N ALA A 282 0.91 -0.16 -23.95
CA ALA A 282 1.70 0.89 -24.57
C ALA A 282 1.50 0.93 -26.12
N PHE A 283 1.40 -0.24 -26.75
CA PHE A 283 1.05 -0.34 -28.17
C PHE A 283 -0.34 0.25 -28.43
N LEU A 284 -1.36 -0.13 -27.68
CA LEU A 284 -2.73 0.40 -27.82
C LEU A 284 -2.75 1.93 -27.64
N VAL A 285 -2.16 2.46 -26.58
CA VAL A 285 -2.13 3.90 -26.28
C VAL A 285 -1.42 4.66 -27.42
N SER A 286 -0.35 4.10 -28.00
CA SER A 286 0.33 4.71 -29.15
C SER A 286 -0.55 4.89 -30.39
N LYS A 287 -1.63 4.11 -30.51
CA LYS A 287 -2.60 4.20 -31.63
C LYS A 287 -3.73 5.19 -31.34
N LEU A 288 -4.02 5.47 -30.07
CA LEU A 288 -5.11 6.34 -29.66
C LEU A 288 -4.80 7.82 -29.88
N THR A 289 -3.59 8.26 -29.58
CA THR A 289 -3.18 9.68 -29.66
C THR A 289 -1.95 9.90 -30.53
N GLN A 290 -1.79 11.17 -31.01
CA GLN A 290 -0.61 11.62 -31.75
C GLN A 290 0.19 12.70 -31.00
N SER A 291 -0.23 13.11 -29.81
CA SER A 291 0.43 14.11 -28.97
C SER A 291 1.28 13.44 -27.91
N GLU A 292 2.55 13.85 -27.77
CA GLU A 292 3.47 13.36 -26.74
C GLU A 292 2.98 13.73 -25.32
N GLN A 293 2.36 14.91 -25.17
CA GLN A 293 1.80 15.35 -23.90
C GLN A 293 0.62 14.47 -23.45
N ILE A 294 -0.29 14.15 -24.39
CA ILE A 294 -1.41 13.25 -24.11
C ILE A 294 -0.91 11.84 -23.76
N LEU A 295 0.17 11.36 -24.38
CA LEU A 295 0.77 10.08 -23.99
C LEU A 295 1.25 10.07 -22.54
N SER A 296 1.93 11.13 -22.10
CA SER A 296 2.39 11.24 -20.72
C SER A 296 1.22 11.34 -19.74
N MET A 297 0.15 12.07 -20.10
CA MET A 297 -1.08 12.11 -19.32
C MET A 297 -1.74 10.73 -19.23
N CYS A 298 -1.88 10.03 -20.35
CA CYS A 298 -2.41 8.66 -20.39
C CYS A 298 -1.58 7.71 -19.53
N ALA A 299 -0.24 7.80 -19.59
CA ALA A 299 0.63 6.97 -18.78
C ALA A 299 0.33 7.13 -17.28
N ASN A 300 0.24 8.38 -16.80
CA ASN A 300 -0.06 8.66 -15.40
C ASN A 300 -1.49 8.28 -15.02
N VAL A 301 -2.49 8.69 -15.78
CA VAL A 301 -3.90 8.43 -15.46
C VAL A 301 -4.19 6.93 -15.45
N ILE A 302 -3.70 6.19 -16.45
CA ILE A 302 -3.94 4.74 -16.55
C ILE A 302 -3.18 4.01 -15.43
N SER A 303 -1.88 4.32 -15.24
CA SER A 303 -1.07 3.59 -14.26
C SER A 303 -1.49 3.90 -12.82
N LEU A 304 -1.75 5.17 -12.47
CA LEU A 304 -2.22 5.57 -11.15
C LEU A 304 -3.65 5.08 -10.90
N GLY A 305 -4.55 5.26 -11.87
CA GLY A 305 -5.91 4.76 -11.77
C GLY A 305 -5.96 3.27 -11.49
N MET A 306 -5.18 2.46 -12.22
CA MET A 306 -5.06 1.03 -11.95
C MET A 306 -4.42 0.75 -10.59
N ALA A 307 -3.41 1.53 -10.15
CA ALA A 307 -2.74 1.32 -8.88
C ALA A 307 -3.68 1.56 -7.68
N PHE A 308 -4.54 2.58 -7.75
CA PHE A 308 -5.51 2.85 -6.68
C PHE A 308 -6.69 1.86 -6.69
N LEU A 309 -7.23 1.53 -7.87
CA LEU A 309 -8.41 0.68 -7.97
C LEU A 309 -8.12 -0.81 -7.74
N CYS A 310 -6.90 -1.27 -8.01
CA CYS A 310 -6.55 -2.70 -8.01
C CYS A 310 -5.82 -3.18 -6.76
N GLY A 311 -5.67 -2.35 -5.73
CA GLY A 311 -5.05 -2.77 -4.48
C GLY A 311 -3.53 -2.66 -4.45
N ILE A 312 -2.90 -1.90 -5.37
CA ILE A 312 -1.45 -1.69 -5.37
C ILE A 312 -1.05 -0.64 -4.32
N PHE A 313 -1.76 0.50 -4.26
CA PHE A 313 -1.48 1.59 -3.31
C PHE A 313 -2.36 1.53 -2.07
N VAL A 314 -3.59 1.08 -2.23
CA VAL A 314 -4.56 0.95 -1.14
C VAL A 314 -4.82 -0.52 -0.89
N PRO A 315 -4.60 -1.06 0.32
CA PRO A 315 -4.94 -2.44 0.64
C PRO A 315 -6.40 -2.75 0.27
N ARG A 316 -6.64 -3.93 -0.29
CA ARG A 316 -7.96 -4.32 -0.81
C ARG A 316 -9.05 -4.34 0.25
N GLU A 317 -8.67 -4.54 1.51
CA GLU A 317 -9.55 -4.53 2.67
C GLU A 317 -10.26 -3.17 2.88
N PHE A 318 -9.67 -2.09 2.39
CA PHE A 318 -10.22 -0.74 2.45
C PHE A 318 -11.02 -0.33 1.19
N LEU A 319 -11.08 -1.20 0.17
CA LEU A 319 -11.82 -0.94 -1.05
C LEU A 319 -13.26 -1.47 -0.93
N SER A 320 -14.23 -0.67 -1.39
CA SER A 320 -15.64 -1.11 -1.40
C SER A 320 -15.87 -2.21 -2.45
N ASP A 321 -16.91 -3.04 -2.26
CA ASP A 321 -17.27 -4.12 -3.18
C ASP A 321 -17.49 -3.63 -4.61
N THR A 322 -18.05 -2.41 -4.78
CA THR A 322 -18.25 -1.80 -6.10
C THR A 322 -16.93 -1.52 -6.81
N VAL A 323 -15.93 -0.99 -6.08
CA VAL A 323 -14.58 -0.73 -6.61
C VAL A 323 -13.90 -2.04 -6.98
N MET A 324 -14.02 -3.05 -6.13
CA MET A 324 -13.48 -4.38 -6.39
C MET A 324 -14.11 -5.03 -7.63
N ALA A 325 -15.41 -4.89 -7.85
CA ALA A 325 -16.09 -5.37 -9.06
C ALA A 325 -15.52 -4.72 -10.33
N ILE A 326 -15.25 -3.40 -10.31
CA ILE A 326 -14.61 -2.68 -11.42
C ILE A 326 -13.15 -3.14 -11.61
N ALA A 327 -12.41 -3.34 -10.53
CA ALA A 327 -11.03 -3.76 -10.56
C ALA A 327 -10.81 -5.09 -11.32
N HIS A 328 -11.74 -6.03 -11.24
CA HIS A 328 -11.68 -7.32 -11.96
C HIS A 328 -11.58 -7.16 -13.47
N PHE A 329 -12.07 -6.03 -14.04
CA PHE A 329 -11.93 -5.71 -15.47
C PHE A 329 -10.59 -5.03 -15.81
N LEU A 330 -9.68 -4.91 -14.86
CA LEU A 330 -8.37 -4.28 -15.05
C LEU A 330 -7.25 -5.31 -14.90
N PRO A 331 -6.23 -5.30 -15.78
CA PRO A 331 -5.14 -6.29 -15.72
C PRO A 331 -4.29 -6.17 -14.46
N ALA A 332 -4.18 -4.97 -13.89
CA ALA A 332 -3.42 -4.72 -12.66
C ALA A 332 -4.00 -5.45 -11.45
N TYR A 333 -5.32 -5.68 -11.41
CA TYR A 333 -5.96 -6.50 -10.38
C TYR A 333 -5.41 -7.93 -10.37
N TRP A 334 -5.34 -8.57 -11.54
CA TRP A 334 -4.87 -9.94 -11.68
C TRP A 334 -3.38 -10.08 -11.40
N TYR A 335 -2.60 -9.04 -11.73
CA TYR A 335 -1.20 -8.96 -11.35
C TYR A 335 -1.03 -8.90 -9.83
N ALA A 336 -1.73 -7.99 -9.16
CA ALA A 336 -1.68 -7.84 -7.70
C ALA A 336 -2.25 -9.09 -7.00
N ASN A 337 -3.31 -9.72 -7.55
CA ASN A 337 -3.87 -10.96 -7.03
C ASN A 337 -2.88 -12.14 -7.08
N ALA A 338 -2.15 -12.27 -8.20
CA ALA A 338 -1.07 -13.25 -8.29
C ALA A 338 0.06 -12.95 -7.30
N THR A 339 0.42 -11.67 -7.12
CA THR A 339 1.46 -11.21 -6.18
C THR A 339 1.09 -11.57 -4.74
N ASP A 340 -0.18 -11.34 -4.31
CA ASP A 340 -0.69 -11.75 -3.01
C ASP A 340 -0.66 -13.27 -2.82
N ALA A 341 -1.11 -14.01 -3.83
CA ALA A 341 -1.14 -15.47 -3.77
C ALA A 341 0.27 -16.08 -3.68
N ILE A 342 1.28 -15.46 -4.34
CA ILE A 342 2.68 -15.88 -4.26
C ILE A 342 3.25 -15.57 -2.88
N ASP A 343 2.89 -14.42 -2.28
CA ASP A 343 3.35 -14.06 -0.94
C ASP A 343 2.83 -15.02 0.12
N ASN A 344 1.58 -15.43 -0.01
CA ASN A 344 0.92 -16.39 0.87
C ASN A 344 1.14 -17.87 0.48
N PHE A 345 2.03 -18.17 -0.47
CA PHE A 345 2.24 -19.54 -0.96
C PHE A 345 2.70 -20.51 0.14
N ALA A 346 3.55 -20.05 1.07
CA ALA A 346 4.00 -20.85 2.22
C ALA A 346 2.85 -21.21 3.19
N SER A 347 1.74 -20.45 3.17
CA SER A 347 0.57 -20.63 4.05
C SER A 347 -0.54 -21.49 3.43
N GLY A 348 -0.27 -22.19 2.29
CA GLY A 348 -1.20 -23.12 1.67
C GLY A 348 -2.09 -22.53 0.56
N SER A 349 -1.72 -21.36 0.00
CA SER A 349 -2.42 -20.83 -1.18
C SER A 349 -2.28 -21.78 -2.36
N SER A 350 -3.37 -21.92 -3.13
CA SER A 350 -3.40 -22.85 -4.25
C SER A 350 -2.56 -22.33 -5.42
N VAL A 351 -1.62 -23.14 -5.88
CA VAL A 351 -0.78 -22.86 -7.07
C VAL A 351 -1.66 -22.58 -8.31
N SER A 352 -2.83 -23.21 -8.40
CA SER A 352 -3.77 -23.02 -9.50
C SER A 352 -4.28 -21.58 -9.59
N GLY A 353 -4.53 -20.90 -8.47
CA GLY A 353 -4.98 -19.50 -8.44
C GLY A 353 -3.95 -18.53 -9.02
N ILE A 354 -2.66 -18.80 -8.78
CA ILE A 354 -1.55 -18.00 -9.34
C ILE A 354 -1.55 -18.10 -10.88
N PHE A 355 -1.60 -19.32 -11.41
CA PHE A 355 -1.59 -19.53 -12.87
C PHE A 355 -2.87 -19.04 -13.55
N VAL A 356 -4.03 -19.12 -12.90
CA VAL A 356 -5.28 -18.53 -13.41
C VAL A 356 -5.11 -17.01 -13.56
N SER A 357 -4.60 -16.35 -12.54
CA SER A 357 -4.37 -14.89 -12.57
C SER A 357 -3.37 -14.48 -13.66
N MET A 358 -2.30 -15.26 -13.85
CA MET A 358 -1.35 -15.04 -14.96
C MET A 358 -2.00 -15.29 -16.32
N GLY A 359 -2.85 -16.32 -16.45
CA GLY A 359 -3.60 -16.63 -17.65
C GLY A 359 -4.53 -15.48 -18.08
N VAL A 360 -5.24 -14.89 -17.12
CA VAL A 360 -6.09 -13.72 -17.37
C VAL A 360 -5.26 -12.51 -17.82
N GLN A 361 -4.08 -12.29 -17.23
CA GLN A 361 -3.17 -11.23 -17.71
C GLN A 361 -2.79 -11.43 -19.18
N VAL A 362 -2.50 -12.67 -19.61
CA VAL A 362 -2.20 -12.97 -21.02
C VAL A 362 -3.40 -12.66 -21.92
N LEU A 363 -4.63 -12.97 -21.49
CA LEU A 363 -5.84 -12.60 -22.23
C LEU A 363 -5.97 -11.08 -22.40
N PHE A 364 -5.67 -10.29 -21.37
CA PHE A 364 -5.64 -8.82 -21.48
C PHE A 364 -4.57 -8.35 -22.47
N ALA A 365 -3.38 -8.95 -22.48
CA ALA A 365 -2.34 -8.60 -23.45
C ALA A 365 -2.80 -8.84 -24.88
N VAL A 366 -3.43 -9.97 -25.15
CA VAL A 366 -4.00 -10.30 -26.46
C VAL A 366 -5.11 -9.32 -26.82
N LEU A 367 -6.02 -9.01 -25.90
CA LEU A 367 -7.12 -8.06 -26.08
C LEU A 367 -6.58 -6.67 -26.48
N PHE A 368 -5.59 -6.14 -25.78
CA PHE A 368 -5.01 -4.83 -26.11
C PHE A 368 -4.32 -4.81 -27.47
N ILE A 369 -3.67 -5.89 -27.86
CA ILE A 369 -3.10 -6.01 -29.21
C ILE A 369 -4.21 -6.01 -30.27
N LEU A 370 -5.27 -6.80 -30.09
CA LEU A 370 -6.38 -6.88 -31.03
C LEU A 370 -7.08 -5.53 -31.19
N VAL A 371 -7.42 -4.87 -30.08
CA VAL A 371 -8.02 -3.53 -30.09
C VAL A 371 -7.10 -2.52 -30.77
N GLY A 372 -5.80 -2.55 -30.48
CA GLY A 372 -4.81 -1.66 -31.11
C GLY A 372 -4.71 -1.86 -32.62
N VAL A 373 -4.78 -3.10 -33.09
CA VAL A 373 -4.79 -3.43 -34.54
C VAL A 373 -6.09 -2.95 -35.20
N ILE A 374 -7.24 -3.15 -34.55
CA ILE A 374 -8.54 -2.68 -35.05
C ILE A 374 -8.52 -1.16 -35.18
N VAL A 375 -8.09 -0.44 -34.15
CA VAL A 375 -7.97 1.03 -34.17
C VAL A 375 -7.06 1.51 -35.30
N ASP A 376 -5.93 0.84 -35.52
CA ASP A 376 -5.02 1.18 -36.61
C ASP A 376 -5.67 0.98 -37.99
N ARG A 377 -6.41 -0.10 -38.18
CA ARG A 377 -7.15 -0.38 -39.44
C ARG A 377 -8.23 0.67 -39.69
N TYR A 378 -9.05 1.00 -38.71
CA TYR A 378 -10.10 2.02 -38.85
C TYR A 378 -9.52 3.40 -39.21
N LYS A 379 -8.44 3.80 -38.52
CA LYS A 379 -7.77 5.08 -38.80
C LYS A 379 -7.12 5.09 -40.22
N THR A 380 -6.69 3.95 -40.73
CA THR A 380 -6.11 3.84 -42.06
C THR A 380 -7.21 3.86 -43.13
N ALA A 381 -8.31 3.14 -42.96
CA ALA A 381 -9.44 3.13 -43.88
C ALA A 381 -10.13 4.51 -44.00
N GLY A 382 -10.40 5.17 -42.89
CA GLY A 382 -10.98 6.53 -42.93
C GLY A 382 -10.05 7.59 -43.52
N ARG A 383 -8.74 7.31 -43.60
CA ARG A 383 -7.75 8.18 -44.28
C ARG A 383 -7.65 7.93 -45.79
N ALA A 384 -8.06 6.76 -46.24
CA ALA A 384 -8.10 6.43 -47.69
C ALA A 384 -9.35 7.01 -48.39
N MET A 385 -10.38 7.38 -47.60
CA MET A 385 -11.63 7.98 -48.10
C MET A 385 -11.64 9.52 -48.03
N ALA A 386 -10.67 10.13 -47.34
CA ALA A 386 -10.50 11.58 -47.20
C ALA A 386 -9.26 12.05 -48.02
#